data_966fe9bdda612a3b962252b2fe4c6c35
#
_entry.id   966fe9bdda612a3b962252b2fe4c6c35
#
_cell.length_a   1.000
_cell.length_b   1.000
_cell.length_c   1.000
_cell.angle_alpha   90.00
_cell.angle_beta   90.00
_cell.angle_gamma   90.00
#
_symmetry.space_group_name_H-M   'P 1'
#
loop_
_entity.id
_entity.type
_entity.pdbx_description
1 polymer ?
#
loop_
_entity_poly.entity_id
_entity_poly.type
_entity_poly.pdbx_seq_one_letter_code
_entity_poly.pdbx_strand_id
1 'polypeptide(L)'
;MKKGSVGALLPGIAVRITSPHTGRVVPVTTSGMIWLKGPNIFPGYLGGPEADRDIFVDGWLKTGDIGSADEFGFLKIEGRISRFSKIGGEMVPHEALEAAIMNIWNLDPADEERRIAVVTIPDPVKGEAVALLTTLVTDYVHQARTLIRHGLIDQGLPALWCPKEIIPVEHIPVLPSGKLDIKQCRMLAYEALNIPFEP
;
A
#
# COMPACT_ATOMS: atom_id res chain seq x y z
N MET A 1 -24.29 5.71 -9.03
CA MET A 1 -22.91 5.58 -8.55
C MET A 1 -22.30 4.34 -9.21
N LYS A 2 -21.13 4.43 -9.82
CA LYS A 2 -20.49 3.27 -10.47
C LYS A 2 -19.81 2.42 -9.41
N LYS A 3 -20.15 1.13 -9.34
CA LYS A 3 -19.58 0.20 -8.34
C LYS A 3 -18.04 0.13 -8.49
N GLY A 4 -17.31 0.23 -7.39
CA GLY A 4 -15.84 0.21 -7.38
C GLY A 4 -15.18 1.55 -7.71
N SER A 5 -15.94 2.65 -7.85
CA SER A 5 -15.42 4.00 -8.00
C SER A 5 -15.81 4.88 -6.80
N VAL A 6 -15.03 5.91 -6.54
CA VAL A 6 -15.33 6.97 -5.55
C VAL A 6 -16.21 8.08 -6.13
N GLY A 7 -16.62 7.95 -7.39
CA GLY A 7 -17.45 8.90 -8.11
C GLY A 7 -16.70 9.67 -9.20
N ALA A 8 -17.41 10.60 -9.83
CA ALA A 8 -16.82 11.54 -10.80
C ALA A 8 -16.24 12.75 -10.07
N LEU A 9 -15.28 13.40 -10.71
CA LEU A 9 -14.71 14.65 -10.19
C LEU A 9 -15.77 15.74 -10.12
N LEU A 10 -15.72 16.54 -9.06
CA LEU A 10 -16.56 17.74 -8.96
C LEU A 10 -16.16 18.77 -10.03
N PRO A 11 -17.12 19.59 -10.52
CA PRO A 11 -16.81 20.68 -11.46
C PRO A 11 -15.69 21.59 -10.91
N GLY A 12 -14.71 21.93 -11.74
CA GLY A 12 -13.58 22.77 -11.38
C GLY A 12 -12.38 22.00 -10.76
N ILE A 13 -12.50 20.69 -10.55
CA ILE A 13 -11.38 19.85 -10.13
C ILE A 13 -10.73 19.20 -11.34
N ALA A 14 -9.42 19.37 -11.45
CA ALA A 14 -8.58 18.67 -12.41
C ALA A 14 -7.88 17.49 -11.74
N VAL A 15 -7.78 16.39 -12.48
CA VAL A 15 -6.97 15.20 -12.10
C VAL A 15 -5.80 15.04 -13.05
N ARG A 16 -4.68 14.63 -12.50
CA ARG A 16 -3.49 14.22 -13.24
C ARG A 16 -3.01 12.92 -12.62
N ILE A 17 -2.64 11.96 -13.45
CA ILE A 17 -2.08 10.70 -12.97
C ILE A 17 -0.65 10.60 -13.48
N THR A 18 0.27 10.24 -12.58
CA THR A 18 1.69 10.08 -12.91
C THR A 18 2.16 8.68 -12.59
N SER A 19 3.10 8.18 -13.37
CA SER A 19 3.80 6.94 -13.03
C SER A 19 4.52 7.12 -11.68
N PRO A 20 4.27 6.26 -10.69
CA PRO A 20 4.95 6.34 -9.40
C PRO A 20 6.46 6.05 -9.50
N HIS A 21 6.92 5.52 -10.64
CA HIS A 21 8.32 5.18 -10.90
C HIS A 21 9.12 6.31 -11.56
N THR A 22 8.50 6.96 -12.54
CA THR A 22 9.20 7.95 -13.37
C THR A 22 8.75 9.38 -13.09
N GLY A 23 7.67 9.56 -12.33
CA GLY A 23 7.01 10.86 -12.13
C GLY A 23 6.35 11.44 -13.39
N ARG A 24 6.46 10.77 -14.54
CA ARG A 24 5.88 11.24 -15.81
C ARG A 24 4.38 11.07 -15.81
N VAL A 25 3.69 12.04 -16.41
CA VAL A 25 2.24 11.96 -16.65
C VAL A 25 1.93 10.77 -17.54
N VAL A 26 0.90 10.02 -17.17
CA VAL A 26 0.37 8.89 -17.91
C VAL A 26 -1.12 9.14 -18.25
N PRO A 27 -1.71 8.43 -19.23
CA PRO A 27 -3.15 8.50 -19.47
C PRO A 27 -3.94 8.25 -18.19
N VAL A 28 -5.02 9.01 -17.96
CA VAL A 28 -5.82 8.89 -16.71
C VAL A 28 -6.46 7.50 -16.54
N THR A 29 -6.60 6.73 -17.62
CA THR A 29 -7.06 5.34 -17.59
C THR A 29 -5.97 4.34 -17.12
N THR A 30 -4.73 4.81 -16.98
CA THR A 30 -3.61 4.00 -16.46
C THR A 30 -3.50 4.20 -14.96
N SER A 31 -3.32 3.12 -14.21
CA SER A 31 -3.06 3.20 -12.77
C SER A 31 -1.78 3.97 -12.47
N GLY A 32 -1.84 4.89 -11.51
CA GLY A 32 -0.70 5.69 -11.10
C GLY A 32 -1.02 6.61 -9.92
N MET A 33 -0.05 7.45 -9.54
CA MET A 33 -0.18 8.44 -8.48
C MET A 33 -1.20 9.50 -8.89
N ILE A 34 -2.21 9.70 -8.06
CA ILE A 34 -3.27 10.67 -8.27
C ILE A 34 -2.82 12.05 -7.76
N TRP A 35 -2.97 13.05 -8.61
CA TRP A 35 -2.79 14.45 -8.27
C TRP A 35 -4.06 15.21 -8.55
N LEU A 36 -4.41 16.14 -7.67
CA LEU A 36 -5.60 16.97 -7.78
C LEU A 36 -5.25 18.45 -7.79
N LYS A 37 -6.03 19.24 -8.53
CA LYS A 37 -5.95 20.70 -8.54
C LYS A 37 -7.35 21.29 -8.68
N GLY A 38 -7.67 22.28 -7.87
CA GLY A 38 -8.97 22.93 -7.92
C GLY A 38 -9.28 23.78 -6.70
N PRO A 39 -10.40 24.49 -6.72
CA PRO A 39 -10.74 25.46 -5.65
C PRO A 39 -11.09 24.81 -4.31
N ASN A 40 -11.38 23.52 -4.26
CA ASN A 40 -11.68 22.80 -3.02
C ASN A 40 -10.42 22.15 -2.39
N ILE A 41 -9.24 22.31 -3.03
CA ILE A 41 -7.99 21.83 -2.45
C ILE A 41 -7.58 22.81 -1.33
N PHE A 42 -7.32 22.24 -0.15
CA PHE A 42 -6.87 23.04 1.00
C PHE A 42 -5.53 23.72 0.71
N PRO A 43 -5.24 24.88 1.36
CA PRO A 43 -4.07 25.69 1.02
C PRO A 43 -2.74 25.16 1.55
N GLY A 44 -2.75 24.17 2.45
CA GLY A 44 -1.55 23.58 3.05
C GLY A 44 -1.81 23.01 4.44
N TYR A 45 -0.81 22.31 4.98
CA TYR A 45 -0.84 21.77 6.34
C TYR A 45 -0.38 22.81 7.37
N LEU A 46 -0.75 22.64 8.63
CA LEU A 46 -0.38 23.55 9.72
C LEU A 46 1.13 23.62 10.00
N GLY A 47 1.93 22.68 9.48
CA GLY A 47 3.38 22.68 9.58
C GLY A 47 4.11 23.69 8.68
N GLY A 48 3.37 24.44 7.86
CA GLY A 48 3.91 25.47 6.97
C GLY A 48 4.59 24.94 5.70
N PRO A 49 5.28 25.83 4.92
CA PRO A 49 5.78 25.49 3.58
C PRO A 49 6.76 24.31 3.52
N GLU A 50 7.48 24.02 4.59
CA GLU A 50 8.39 22.88 4.63
C GLU A 50 7.63 21.53 4.68
N ALA A 51 6.52 21.47 5.42
CA ALA A 51 5.66 20.30 5.47
C ALA A 51 4.94 20.05 4.15
N ASP A 52 4.74 21.11 3.36
CA ASP A 52 4.00 21.06 2.11
C ASP A 52 4.88 20.81 0.88
N ARG A 53 6.21 20.92 1.00
CA ARG A 53 7.16 20.92 -0.14
C ARG A 53 6.98 19.76 -1.10
N ASP A 54 6.77 18.53 -0.57
CA ASP A 54 6.64 17.30 -1.37
C ASP A 54 5.19 16.95 -1.70
N ILE A 55 4.26 17.71 -1.12
CA ILE A 55 2.82 17.45 -1.22
C ILE A 55 2.19 18.38 -2.26
N PHE A 56 2.63 19.65 -2.30
CA PHE A 56 2.15 20.63 -3.27
C PHE A 56 3.26 20.99 -4.26
N VAL A 57 3.07 20.61 -5.52
CA VAL A 57 4.02 20.91 -6.61
C VAL A 57 3.27 21.59 -7.75
N ASP A 58 3.67 22.80 -8.11
CA ASP A 58 3.07 23.62 -9.19
C ASP A 58 1.55 23.80 -9.05
N GLY A 59 1.09 23.91 -7.80
CA GLY A 59 -0.33 24.06 -7.47
C GLY A 59 -1.15 22.77 -7.61
N TRP A 60 -0.50 21.61 -7.70
CA TRP A 60 -1.10 20.30 -7.64
C TRP A 60 -0.86 19.64 -6.29
N LEU A 61 -1.90 19.12 -5.69
CA LEU A 61 -1.83 18.28 -4.51
C LEU A 61 -1.48 16.83 -4.91
N LYS A 62 -0.36 16.33 -4.42
CA LYS A 62 -0.01 14.90 -4.47
C LYS A 62 -0.78 14.18 -3.38
N THR A 63 -1.80 13.41 -3.76
CA THR A 63 -2.72 12.79 -2.77
C THR A 63 -2.08 11.66 -1.98
N GLY A 64 -1.05 11.03 -2.51
CA GLY A 64 -0.49 9.79 -1.99
C GLY A 64 -1.31 8.55 -2.34
N ASP A 65 -2.41 8.72 -3.08
CA ASP A 65 -3.25 7.62 -3.53
C ASP A 65 -2.82 7.15 -4.93
N ILE A 66 -2.90 5.85 -5.14
CA ILE A 66 -2.75 5.18 -6.44
C ILE A 66 -4.14 4.88 -6.98
N GLY A 67 -4.34 5.14 -8.26
CA GLY A 67 -5.61 4.85 -8.92
C GLY A 67 -5.64 5.29 -10.37
N SER A 68 -6.82 5.20 -10.97
CA SER A 68 -7.09 5.54 -12.36
C SER A 68 -8.47 6.17 -12.50
N ALA A 69 -8.74 6.79 -13.63
CA ALA A 69 -10.09 7.20 -14.01
C ALA A 69 -10.51 6.47 -15.28
N ASP A 70 -11.78 6.15 -15.39
CA ASP A 70 -12.30 5.56 -16.63
C ASP A 70 -12.59 6.65 -17.69
N GLU A 71 -13.02 6.22 -18.87
CA GLU A 71 -13.38 7.09 -19.99
C GLU A 71 -14.53 8.07 -19.71
N PHE A 72 -15.34 7.79 -18.67
CA PHE A 72 -16.44 8.65 -18.22
C PHE A 72 -16.03 9.56 -17.04
N GLY A 73 -14.76 9.53 -16.63
CA GLY A 73 -14.22 10.35 -15.54
C GLY A 73 -14.54 9.83 -14.13
N PHE A 74 -14.98 8.58 -13.97
CA PHE A 74 -15.15 7.97 -12.66
C PHE A 74 -13.79 7.54 -12.11
N LEU A 75 -13.45 8.09 -10.95
CA LEU A 75 -12.18 7.83 -10.28
C LEU A 75 -12.25 6.52 -9.46
N LYS A 76 -11.27 5.66 -9.67
CA LYS A 76 -11.05 4.44 -8.88
C LYS A 76 -9.77 4.60 -8.08
N ILE A 77 -9.86 4.46 -6.76
CA ILE A 77 -8.70 4.41 -5.87
C ILE A 77 -8.34 2.94 -5.66
N GLU A 78 -7.05 2.62 -5.80
CA GLU A 78 -6.50 1.26 -5.68
C GLU A 78 -5.74 1.08 -4.37
N GLY A 79 -5.33 2.17 -3.73
CA GLY A 79 -4.68 2.17 -2.41
C GLY A 79 -3.77 3.38 -2.20
N ARG A 80 -3.01 3.37 -1.10
CA ARG A 80 -2.00 4.37 -0.75
C ARG A 80 -0.63 3.95 -1.26
N ILE A 81 0.19 4.88 -1.77
CA ILE A 81 1.55 4.57 -2.23
C ILE A 81 2.42 3.92 -1.13
N SER A 82 2.21 4.33 0.12
CA SER A 82 2.88 3.73 1.28
C SER A 82 2.46 2.28 1.57
N ARG A 83 1.42 1.80 0.88
CA ARG A 83 0.88 0.43 0.95
C ARG A 83 1.16 -0.36 -0.32
N PHE A 84 2.26 -0.01 -1.02
CA PHE A 84 2.78 -0.75 -2.15
C PHE A 84 4.27 -1.01 -1.96
N SER A 85 4.73 -2.16 -2.47
CA SER A 85 6.16 -2.46 -2.67
C SER A 85 6.45 -2.60 -4.15
N LYS A 86 7.62 -2.12 -4.57
CA LYS A 86 8.10 -2.28 -5.93
C LYS A 86 9.09 -3.44 -6.01
N ILE A 87 8.62 -4.63 -6.33
CA ILE A 87 9.42 -5.85 -6.34
C ILE A 87 9.80 -6.20 -7.79
N GLY A 88 11.07 -6.04 -8.15
CA GLY A 88 11.53 -6.36 -9.51
C GLY A 88 10.82 -5.57 -10.60
N GLY A 89 10.34 -4.35 -10.31
CA GLY A 89 9.60 -3.49 -11.23
C GLY A 89 8.08 -3.63 -11.18
N GLU A 90 7.55 -4.62 -10.49
CA GLU A 90 6.11 -4.85 -10.30
C GLU A 90 5.61 -4.20 -9.01
N MET A 91 4.43 -3.56 -9.08
CA MET A 91 3.78 -2.95 -7.91
C MET A 91 2.93 -3.98 -7.19
N VAL A 92 3.28 -4.26 -5.94
CA VAL A 92 2.57 -5.21 -5.08
C VAL A 92 1.74 -4.44 -4.06
N PRO A 93 0.38 -4.44 -4.18
CA PRO A 93 -0.48 -3.76 -3.23
C PRO A 93 -0.59 -4.59 -1.94
N HIS A 94 -0.17 -4.02 -0.81
CA HIS A 94 -0.15 -4.71 0.48
C HIS A 94 -1.55 -5.15 0.94
N GLU A 95 -2.56 -4.30 0.75
CA GLU A 95 -3.94 -4.62 1.17
C GLU A 95 -4.52 -5.81 0.40
N ALA A 96 -4.24 -5.89 -0.90
CA ALA A 96 -4.66 -7.03 -1.70
C ALA A 96 -3.93 -8.32 -1.29
N LEU A 97 -2.64 -8.21 -0.97
CA LEU A 97 -1.86 -9.33 -0.46
C LEU A 97 -2.34 -9.77 0.93
N GLU A 98 -2.62 -8.83 1.84
CA GLU A 98 -3.21 -9.13 3.16
C GLU A 98 -4.54 -9.86 3.01
N ALA A 99 -5.44 -9.36 2.15
CA ALA A 99 -6.73 -10.01 1.90
C ALA A 99 -6.56 -11.44 1.36
N ALA A 100 -5.62 -11.65 0.43
CA ALA A 100 -5.33 -12.97 -0.10
C ALA A 100 -4.79 -13.93 0.99
N ILE A 101 -3.89 -13.46 1.85
CA ILE A 101 -3.34 -14.26 2.97
C ILE A 101 -4.42 -14.56 4.01
N MET A 102 -5.29 -13.59 4.33
CA MET A 102 -6.44 -13.82 5.22
C MET A 102 -7.34 -14.95 4.70
N ASN A 103 -7.62 -14.95 3.40
CA ASN A 103 -8.39 -16.05 2.78
C ASN A 103 -7.66 -17.40 2.86
N ILE A 104 -6.35 -17.44 2.61
CA ILE A 104 -5.53 -18.65 2.67
C ILE A 104 -5.52 -19.24 4.09
N TRP A 105 -5.47 -18.37 5.10
CA TRP A 105 -5.42 -18.78 6.50
C TRP A 105 -6.80 -18.87 7.17
N ASN A 106 -7.89 -18.62 6.42
CA ASN A 106 -9.28 -18.59 6.90
C ASN A 106 -9.45 -17.65 8.10
N LEU A 107 -8.81 -16.47 8.06
CA LEU A 107 -8.97 -15.44 9.07
C LEU A 107 -10.27 -14.65 8.82
N ASP A 108 -10.99 -14.35 9.89
CA ASP A 108 -12.22 -13.55 9.78
C ASP A 108 -11.85 -12.06 9.57
N PRO A 109 -12.30 -11.43 8.48
CA PRO A 109 -12.10 -9.99 8.27
C PRO A 109 -12.81 -9.11 9.31
N ALA A 110 -13.81 -9.65 10.02
CA ALA A 110 -14.55 -8.95 11.07
C ALA A 110 -13.91 -9.09 12.47
N ASP A 111 -12.78 -9.82 12.59
CA ASP A 111 -12.05 -9.91 13.84
C ASP A 111 -11.61 -8.50 14.28
N GLU A 112 -11.93 -8.13 15.52
CA GLU A 112 -11.58 -6.83 16.09
C GLU A 112 -10.06 -6.62 16.17
N GLU A 113 -9.32 -7.72 16.32
CA GLU A 113 -7.87 -7.70 16.40
C GLU A 113 -7.23 -8.02 15.04
N ARG A 114 -6.44 -7.07 14.53
CA ARG A 114 -5.67 -7.29 13.31
C ARG A 114 -4.60 -8.36 13.54
N ARG A 115 -4.64 -9.43 12.76
CA ARG A 115 -3.73 -10.58 12.91
C ARG A 115 -2.49 -10.52 12.01
N ILE A 116 -2.56 -9.75 10.94
CA ILE A 116 -1.48 -9.64 9.95
C ILE A 116 -1.28 -8.21 9.47
N ALA A 117 -0.05 -7.91 9.06
CA ALA A 117 0.28 -6.70 8.30
C ALA A 117 1.43 -6.99 7.32
N VAL A 118 1.31 -6.45 6.12
CA VAL A 118 2.38 -6.52 5.11
C VAL A 118 3.13 -5.21 5.08
N VAL A 119 4.46 -5.29 5.09
CA VAL A 119 5.36 -4.14 5.01
C VAL A 119 6.46 -4.35 3.98
N THR A 120 6.98 -3.25 3.46
CA THR A 120 8.16 -3.25 2.58
C THR A 120 9.43 -3.42 3.39
N ILE A 121 10.32 -4.28 2.90
CA ILE A 121 11.70 -4.42 3.36
C ILE A 121 12.66 -4.30 2.17
N PRO A 122 13.92 -3.89 2.37
CA PRO A 122 14.89 -3.83 1.29
C PRO A 122 15.28 -5.23 0.83
N ASP A 123 15.53 -5.36 -0.48
CA ASP A 123 16.04 -6.58 -1.10
C ASP A 123 17.21 -6.24 -2.03
N PRO A 124 18.40 -6.84 -1.86
CA PRO A 124 19.60 -6.47 -2.63
C PRO A 124 19.50 -6.82 -4.12
N VAL A 125 18.61 -7.74 -4.50
CA VAL A 125 18.46 -8.19 -5.89
C VAL A 125 17.30 -7.49 -6.60
N LYS A 126 16.17 -7.34 -5.92
CA LYS A 126 14.92 -6.82 -6.49
C LYS A 126 14.62 -5.38 -6.09
N GLY A 127 15.48 -4.76 -5.27
CA GLY A 127 15.29 -3.45 -4.66
C GLY A 127 14.42 -3.54 -3.42
N GLU A 128 13.23 -4.10 -3.54
CA GLU A 128 12.28 -4.30 -2.43
C GLU A 128 11.77 -5.73 -2.38
N ALA A 129 11.32 -6.13 -1.20
CA ALA A 129 10.53 -7.32 -0.94
C ALA A 129 9.43 -7.00 0.08
N VAL A 130 8.51 -7.90 0.30
CA VAL A 130 7.51 -7.80 1.36
C VAL A 130 7.86 -8.73 2.51
N ALA A 131 7.64 -8.23 3.73
CA ALA A 131 7.59 -9.02 4.95
C ALA A 131 6.16 -9.06 5.48
N LEU A 132 5.75 -10.21 6.02
CA LEU A 132 4.49 -10.41 6.70
C LEU A 132 4.74 -10.39 8.21
N LEU A 133 4.20 -9.40 8.90
CA LEU A 133 4.06 -9.43 10.36
C LEU A 133 2.81 -10.23 10.72
N THR A 134 2.89 -11.06 11.75
CA THR A 134 1.74 -11.84 12.20
C THR A 134 1.75 -12.09 13.70
N THR A 135 0.56 -12.03 14.33
CA THR A 135 0.35 -12.43 15.73
C THR A 135 0.09 -13.93 15.86
N LEU A 136 -0.05 -14.64 14.74
CA LEU A 136 -0.23 -16.08 14.76
C LEU A 136 1.11 -16.75 15.06
N VAL A 137 1.12 -17.62 16.07
CA VAL A 137 2.30 -18.43 16.39
C VAL A 137 2.55 -19.40 15.24
N THR A 138 3.61 -19.17 14.50
CA THR A 138 4.01 -20.07 13.42
C THR A 138 5.28 -20.79 13.81
N ASP A 139 5.16 -21.91 14.53
CA ASP A 139 6.30 -22.79 14.80
C ASP A 139 6.94 -23.35 13.51
N TYR A 140 6.23 -23.14 12.37
CA TYR A 140 6.60 -23.65 11.05
C TYR A 140 6.59 -22.54 9.98
N VAL A 141 7.39 -21.51 10.17
CA VAL A 141 7.51 -20.38 9.21
C VAL A 141 7.74 -20.86 7.76
N HIS A 142 8.54 -21.89 7.56
CA HIS A 142 8.79 -22.44 6.22
C HIS A 142 7.53 -23.06 5.59
N GLN A 143 6.74 -23.78 6.37
CA GLN A 143 5.48 -24.36 5.91
C GLN A 143 4.44 -23.26 5.63
N ALA A 144 4.35 -22.25 6.50
CA ALA A 144 3.47 -21.10 6.31
C ALA A 144 3.77 -20.37 4.99
N ARG A 145 5.07 -20.17 4.68
CA ARG A 145 5.49 -19.53 3.43
C ARG A 145 5.14 -20.36 2.20
N THR A 146 5.31 -21.68 2.27
CA THR A 146 4.93 -22.59 1.19
C THR A 146 3.42 -22.57 0.97
N LEU A 147 2.64 -22.59 2.04
CA LEU A 147 1.17 -22.52 1.99
C LEU A 147 0.70 -21.19 1.35
N ILE A 148 1.27 -20.06 1.80
CA ILE A 148 0.96 -18.75 1.21
C ILE A 148 1.28 -18.76 -0.29
N ARG A 149 2.47 -19.24 -0.69
CA ARG A 149 2.88 -19.25 -2.09
C ARG A 149 1.92 -20.03 -2.98
N HIS A 150 1.52 -21.23 -2.56
CA HIS A 150 0.56 -22.04 -3.31
C HIS A 150 -0.81 -21.37 -3.34
N GLY A 151 -1.31 -20.92 -2.20
CA GLY A 151 -2.62 -20.26 -2.12
C GLY A 151 -2.71 -18.95 -2.92
N LEU A 152 -1.61 -18.20 -3.06
CA LEU A 152 -1.56 -17.04 -3.95
C LEU A 152 -1.70 -17.46 -5.43
N ILE A 153 -0.97 -18.51 -5.85
CA ILE A 153 -1.05 -19.05 -7.21
C ILE A 153 -2.45 -19.56 -7.50
N ASP A 154 -3.06 -20.28 -6.57
CA ASP A 154 -4.42 -20.81 -6.70
C ASP A 154 -5.48 -19.70 -6.81
N GLN A 155 -5.22 -18.53 -6.22
CA GLN A 155 -6.02 -17.31 -6.37
C GLN A 155 -5.69 -16.51 -7.65
N GLY A 156 -4.78 -16.98 -8.51
CA GLY A 156 -4.36 -16.31 -9.74
C GLY A 156 -3.42 -15.12 -9.51
N LEU A 157 -2.81 -15.02 -8.31
CA LEU A 157 -1.87 -13.95 -7.98
C LEU A 157 -0.42 -14.38 -8.28
N PRO A 158 0.46 -13.41 -8.65
CA PRO A 158 1.85 -13.72 -8.96
C PRO A 158 2.59 -14.30 -7.75
N ALA A 159 3.40 -15.34 -7.97
CA ALA A 159 4.27 -15.91 -6.93
C ALA A 159 5.28 -14.88 -6.37
N LEU A 160 5.52 -13.79 -7.10
CA LEU A 160 6.35 -12.66 -6.66
C LEU A 160 5.79 -11.94 -5.43
N TRP A 161 4.47 -12.02 -5.20
CA TRP A 161 3.80 -11.43 -4.04
C TRP A 161 4.05 -12.21 -2.75
N CYS A 162 4.58 -13.44 -2.83
CA CYS A 162 4.86 -14.23 -1.65
C CYS A 162 5.85 -13.51 -0.72
N PRO A 163 5.51 -13.32 0.57
CA PRO A 163 6.39 -12.69 1.52
C PRO A 163 7.75 -13.40 1.58
N LYS A 164 8.83 -12.58 1.54
CA LYS A 164 10.20 -13.07 1.69
C LYS A 164 10.43 -13.52 3.12
N GLU A 165 9.88 -12.74 4.07
CA GLU A 165 10.01 -13.00 5.50
C GLU A 165 8.63 -13.05 6.16
N ILE A 166 8.48 -13.92 7.15
CA ILE A 166 7.31 -13.99 8.03
C ILE A 166 7.83 -13.76 9.46
N ILE A 167 7.35 -12.70 10.09
CA ILE A 167 7.88 -12.19 11.34
C ILE A 167 6.77 -12.28 12.40
N PRO A 168 6.90 -13.17 13.39
CA PRO A 168 6.00 -13.19 14.53
C PRO A 168 6.14 -11.91 15.36
N VAL A 169 5.00 -11.32 15.74
CA VAL A 169 4.93 -10.14 16.62
C VAL A 169 3.88 -10.37 17.69
N GLU A 170 4.02 -9.71 18.81
CA GLU A 170 3.06 -9.80 19.91
C GLU A 170 1.71 -9.17 19.54
N HIS A 171 1.76 -8.03 18.84
CA HIS A 171 0.58 -7.34 18.33
C HIS A 171 0.91 -6.60 17.03
N ILE A 172 -0.10 -6.35 16.20
CA ILE A 172 0.03 -5.50 15.02
C ILE A 172 -0.21 -4.04 15.45
N PRO A 173 0.77 -3.12 15.30
CA PRO A 173 0.61 -1.73 15.69
C PRO A 173 -0.51 -1.02 14.92
N VAL A 174 -1.38 -0.33 15.68
CA VAL A 174 -2.45 0.51 15.12
C VAL A 174 -2.42 1.89 15.75
N LEU A 175 -2.81 2.89 14.98
CA LEU A 175 -2.99 4.26 15.46
C LEU A 175 -4.23 4.36 16.36
N PRO A 176 -4.38 5.42 17.18
CA PRO A 176 -5.59 5.66 17.97
C PRO A 176 -6.88 5.72 17.14
N SER A 177 -6.78 5.96 15.85
CA SER A 177 -7.89 5.93 14.89
C SER A 177 -8.29 4.51 14.44
N GLY A 178 -7.63 3.45 14.92
CA GLY A 178 -7.81 2.07 14.48
C GLY A 178 -7.14 1.72 13.15
N LYS A 179 -6.50 2.68 12.49
CA LYS A 179 -5.74 2.43 11.24
C LYS A 179 -4.39 1.80 11.55
N LEU A 180 -3.88 0.98 10.62
CA LEU A 180 -2.55 0.40 10.71
C LEU A 180 -1.48 1.49 10.87
N ASP A 181 -0.61 1.36 11.88
CA ASP A 181 0.59 2.18 12.02
C ASP A 181 1.72 1.57 11.17
N ILE A 182 1.76 1.99 9.90
CA ILE A 182 2.72 1.48 8.92
C ILE A 182 4.16 1.75 9.35
N LYS A 183 4.42 2.89 9.99
CA LYS A 183 5.77 3.26 10.45
C LYS A 183 6.24 2.30 11.53
N GLN A 184 5.42 2.06 12.55
CA GLN A 184 5.75 1.11 13.62
C GLN A 184 5.85 -0.32 13.10
N CYS A 185 4.97 -0.74 12.20
CA CYS A 185 5.07 -2.06 11.56
C CYS A 185 6.39 -2.24 10.80
N ARG A 186 6.84 -1.22 10.05
CA ARG A 186 8.14 -1.26 9.37
C ARG A 186 9.29 -1.32 10.38
N MET A 187 9.24 -0.52 11.44
CA MET A 187 10.27 -0.54 12.49
C MET A 187 10.43 -1.94 13.09
N LEU A 188 9.32 -2.59 13.46
CA LEU A 188 9.34 -3.97 13.97
C LEU A 188 9.98 -4.95 12.97
N ALA A 189 9.65 -4.84 11.69
CA ALA A 189 10.24 -5.70 10.66
C ALA A 189 11.74 -5.47 10.51
N TYR A 190 12.18 -4.22 10.50
CA TYR A 190 13.60 -3.87 10.36
C TYR A 190 14.41 -4.30 11.59
N GLU A 191 13.86 -4.13 12.79
CA GLU A 191 14.47 -4.60 14.05
C GLU A 191 14.62 -6.13 14.06
N ALA A 192 13.55 -6.87 13.72
CA ALA A 192 13.58 -8.33 13.68
C ALA A 192 14.59 -8.89 12.66
N LEU A 193 14.85 -8.15 11.58
CA LEU A 193 15.79 -8.53 10.52
C LEU A 193 17.20 -7.94 10.71
N ASN A 194 17.44 -7.17 11.77
CA ASN A 194 18.68 -6.43 12.01
C ASN A 194 19.07 -5.51 10.83
N ILE A 195 18.07 -4.87 10.21
CA ILE A 195 18.25 -3.91 9.11
C ILE A 195 18.23 -2.50 9.72
N PRO A 196 19.17 -1.59 9.35
CA PRO A 196 19.10 -0.20 9.77
C PRO A 196 17.80 0.44 9.27
N PHE A 197 17.04 1.06 10.17
CA PHE A 197 15.84 1.80 9.82
C PHE A 197 16.19 3.26 9.54
N GLU A 198 16.06 3.68 8.29
CA GLU A 198 16.10 5.09 7.92
C GLU A 198 14.65 5.60 7.85
N PRO A 199 14.29 6.61 8.68
CA PRO A 199 12.91 7.10 8.82
C PRO A 199 12.37 7.83 7.58
#